data_5a1e5e973df1a1571eaab8692ccc7b38
#
_entry.id   5a1e5e973df1a1571eaab8692ccc7b38
#
_cell.length_a   1.000
_cell.length_b   1.000
_cell.length_c   1.000
_cell.angle_alpha   90.00
_cell.angle_beta   90.00
_cell.angle_gamma   90.00
#
_symmetry.space_group_name_H-M   'P 1'
#
loop_
_entity.id
_entity.type
_entity.pdbx_description
1 polymer ?
#
loop_
_entity_poly.entity_id
_entity_poly.type
_entity_poly.pdbx_seq_one_letter_code
_entity_poly.pdbx_strand_id
1 'polypeptide(L)'
;MAAGGAEEQRRRLGRLSALSVYRRAAGAGRLERRRRGPPLPAGGRRAKARPRRGGAGSGGPEPEAPPPPPPSAAAPPSRVERAEARPRRGAEPEAPPQPPPSAAAPLNRPERAKAPAGSPEAKRQGGPRPAGEGDGGGGVVGLLRRLGRLEDSRQRAAELFRWLVAPVAPGEFLGRHWERAPLLVRRGDPSYYAGLFSTADFDAALRGGEVHFGTHLDVTSYAEGVRETHNPSGPALPAIVWDFYQNGCSLRLLSPQAFSPTVWHLLSILQEQFSSMAGANTYLTPPGTQGFAPHYDDIEAFVLQLEGKKHWRVYSPRTDAEVLPQFSSANLTQAELGEPVLETVLEAGDLLYFPRGFIHQGDCLPDAHSLHITVSSYQRNSWGDLLEKLLPAALQMALEEDVEYRQGLPMDYLGYMGVANSDAVDARRTAFMEKVQSLIKKLVNYAPIDAAVDQRAKSFLHDCLPPVLTQSEKAQSVYGFPARWQDGGPCDVDIRITKDTEVRLLRHGVVRLCNEEAGVMLYYTTENSRVYHKEEPKFLEIDPEYTDSIEFLLSSYPNHVSVDTLPCETLEDKISLATLLFEKGILTTKKPLVQV
;
A
#
# COMPACT_ATOMS: atom_id res chain seq x y z
N MET A 1 48.18 3.82 -0.28
CA MET A 1 47.68 3.25 1.00
C MET A 1 46.37 3.90 1.48
N ALA A 2 45.53 4.39 0.58
CA ALA A 2 44.24 5.01 0.94
C ALA A 2 42.99 4.21 0.50
N ALA A 3 43.19 3.10 -0.23
CA ALA A 3 42.08 2.28 -0.73
C ALA A 3 41.67 1.15 0.24
N GLY A 4 42.51 0.80 1.22
CA GLY A 4 42.21 -0.28 2.17
C GLY A 4 41.23 0.08 3.30
N GLY A 5 41.17 1.36 3.66
CA GLY A 5 40.34 1.82 4.79
C GLY A 5 38.84 1.86 4.48
N ALA A 6 38.46 2.16 3.25
CA ALA A 6 37.09 2.27 2.83
C ALA A 6 36.40 0.89 2.69
N GLU A 7 37.16 -0.13 2.31
CA GLU A 7 36.66 -1.50 2.14
C GLU A 7 36.51 -2.21 3.49
N GLU A 8 37.40 -1.93 4.44
CA GLU A 8 37.29 -2.42 5.81
C GLU A 8 36.15 -1.75 6.57
N GLN A 9 35.87 -0.49 6.30
CA GLN A 9 34.73 0.24 6.86
C GLN A 9 33.40 -0.26 6.25
N ARG A 10 33.34 -0.60 4.95
CA ARG A 10 32.18 -1.24 4.32
C ARG A 10 31.94 -2.65 4.86
N ARG A 11 33.00 -3.43 5.14
CA ARG A 11 32.86 -4.76 5.77
C ARG A 11 32.42 -4.67 7.24
N ARG A 12 32.74 -3.60 7.95
CA ARG A 12 32.23 -3.35 9.31
C ARG A 12 30.77 -2.93 9.31
N LEU A 13 30.34 -2.10 8.36
CA LEU A 13 28.94 -1.67 8.21
C LEU A 13 28.02 -2.81 7.70
N GLY A 14 28.52 -3.74 6.88
CA GLY A 14 27.77 -4.90 6.40
C GLY A 14 27.63 -6.05 7.41
N ARG A 15 28.21 -5.94 8.61
CA ARG A 15 28.11 -6.93 9.70
C ARG A 15 27.47 -6.38 10.98
N LEU A 16 26.95 -5.16 10.94
CA LEU A 16 26.11 -4.66 12.00
C LEU A 16 24.71 -5.26 11.75
N SER A 17 24.39 -6.35 12.43
CA SER A 17 23.02 -6.85 12.49
C SER A 17 22.11 -5.71 12.98
N ALA A 18 20.84 -5.70 12.60
CA ALA A 18 19.84 -4.76 13.12
C ALA A 18 19.99 -4.62 14.66
N LEU A 19 20.34 -5.72 15.32
CA LEU A 19 20.64 -5.80 16.75
C LEU A 19 21.69 -4.82 17.26
N SER A 20 22.75 -4.53 16.49
CA SER A 20 23.81 -3.60 16.95
C SER A 20 23.34 -2.15 16.88
N VAL A 21 22.43 -1.83 15.98
CA VAL A 21 21.73 -0.53 15.90
C VAL A 21 20.76 -0.43 17.06
N TYR A 22 19.99 -1.48 17.34
CA TYR A 22 19.04 -1.56 18.47
C TYR A 22 19.74 -1.42 19.83
N ARG A 23 20.87 -2.11 20.06
CA ARG A 23 21.63 -2.03 21.32
C ARG A 23 22.24 -0.65 21.58
N ARG A 24 22.62 0.12 20.56
CA ARG A 24 23.13 1.49 20.74
C ARG A 24 22.04 2.47 21.14
N ALA A 25 20.86 2.40 20.51
CA ALA A 25 19.72 3.24 20.87
C ALA A 25 19.20 2.96 22.29
N ALA A 26 19.10 1.69 22.69
CA ALA A 26 18.70 1.29 24.05
C ALA A 26 19.73 1.70 25.14
N GLY A 27 21.03 1.78 24.81
CA GLY A 27 22.09 2.23 25.72
C GLY A 27 22.05 3.72 26.02
N ALA A 28 21.65 4.56 25.06
CA ALA A 28 21.57 6.01 25.23
C ALA A 28 20.41 6.44 26.17
N GLY A 29 19.27 5.76 26.09
CA GLY A 29 18.12 6.05 26.95
C GLY A 29 18.30 5.71 28.44
N ARG A 30 19.22 4.78 28.79
CA ARG A 30 19.50 4.42 30.18
C ARG A 30 20.38 5.44 30.94
N LEU A 31 21.14 6.27 30.26
CA LEU A 31 22.02 7.25 30.92
C LEU A 31 21.29 8.52 31.38
N GLU A 32 20.18 8.90 30.79
CA GLU A 32 19.39 10.08 31.19
C GLU A 32 18.47 9.81 32.39
N ARG A 33 17.97 8.58 32.58
CA ARG A 33 17.07 8.25 33.73
C ARG A 33 17.75 8.18 35.09
N ARG A 34 19.09 8.15 35.18
CA ARG A 34 19.80 8.11 36.46
C ARG A 34 20.06 9.46 37.16
N ARG A 35 19.61 10.59 36.56
CA ARG A 35 19.86 11.93 37.16
C ARG A 35 18.67 12.63 37.81
N ARG A 36 17.50 11.99 37.93
CA ARG A 36 16.39 12.55 38.70
C ARG A 36 15.93 11.57 39.76
N GLY A 37 16.40 11.81 40.99
CA GLY A 37 15.97 11.08 42.17
C GLY A 37 14.54 11.46 42.60
N PRO A 38 13.81 10.53 43.23
CA PRO A 38 12.41 10.75 43.61
C PRO A 38 12.29 11.62 44.89
N PRO A 39 11.21 12.40 45.03
CA PRO A 39 10.87 13.02 46.30
C PRO A 39 10.20 12.00 47.23
N LEU A 40 10.57 12.07 48.52
CA LEU A 40 10.11 11.22 49.59
C LEU A 40 8.64 11.40 49.97
N PRO A 41 7.95 10.39 50.51
CA PRO A 41 6.53 10.46 50.85
C PRO A 41 6.29 10.96 52.27
N ALA A 42 5.26 11.79 52.44
CA ALA A 42 4.70 12.12 53.75
C ALA A 42 3.55 11.18 54.10
N GLY A 43 3.62 10.64 55.30
CA GLY A 43 2.74 9.58 55.76
C GLY A 43 1.39 10.02 56.33
N GLY A 44 0.55 9.06 56.59
CA GLY A 44 -0.49 9.21 57.61
C GLY A 44 -1.81 8.48 57.41
N ARG A 45 -1.87 7.27 57.99
CA ARG A 45 -2.97 6.67 58.80
C ARG A 45 -4.31 6.23 58.17
N ARG A 46 -4.49 4.95 58.40
CA ARG A 46 -5.68 4.07 58.49
C ARG A 46 -6.99 4.68 59.00
N ALA A 47 -8.14 4.23 58.44
CA ALA A 47 -9.24 3.63 59.24
C ALA A 47 -10.21 2.84 58.37
N LYS A 48 -10.58 1.66 58.87
CA LYS A 48 -11.62 0.73 58.37
C LYS A 48 -12.99 1.22 58.86
N ALA A 49 -14.07 0.97 58.10
CA ALA A 49 -15.33 0.41 58.62
C ALA A 49 -16.33 0.07 57.49
N ARG A 50 -16.95 -1.05 57.67
CA ARG A 50 -18.06 -1.69 56.93
C ARG A 50 -19.41 -1.32 57.61
N PRO A 51 -20.58 -1.87 57.18
CA PRO A 51 -21.64 -1.19 56.42
C PRO A 51 -22.95 -1.11 57.22
N ARG A 52 -23.97 -0.38 56.70
CA ARG A 52 -25.37 -0.65 57.09
C ARG A 52 -26.38 -0.25 55.99
N ARG A 53 -27.38 -1.11 55.93
CA ARG A 53 -28.58 -1.11 55.09
C ARG A 53 -29.56 0.04 55.42
N GLY A 54 -30.40 0.39 54.42
CA GLY A 54 -31.79 0.62 54.65
C GLY A 54 -32.35 1.94 54.11
N GLY A 55 -33.40 1.87 53.31
CA GLY A 55 -34.42 2.88 53.27
C GLY A 55 -34.77 3.48 51.90
N ALA A 56 -35.94 3.10 51.43
CA ALA A 56 -36.66 3.53 50.24
C ALA A 56 -36.99 5.03 50.16
N GLY A 57 -37.15 5.55 48.95
CA GLY A 57 -38.07 6.65 48.75
C GLY A 57 -37.79 7.58 47.55
N SER A 58 -38.70 7.49 46.59
CA SER A 58 -39.22 8.55 45.73
C SER A 58 -38.34 9.22 44.67
N GLY A 59 -38.86 9.11 43.46
CA GLY A 59 -38.50 9.64 42.17
C GLY A 59 -38.28 11.14 42.04
N GLY A 60 -37.44 11.44 41.11
CA GLY A 60 -37.26 12.73 40.46
C GLY A 60 -36.53 12.50 39.15
N PRO A 61 -36.81 13.23 38.10
CA PRO A 61 -36.34 12.91 36.76
C PRO A 61 -34.85 13.13 36.61
N GLU A 62 -34.21 12.22 35.88
CA GLU A 62 -32.82 12.33 35.43
C GLU A 62 -32.62 13.61 34.56
N PRO A 63 -31.52 14.32 34.69
CA PRO A 63 -31.16 15.37 33.75
C PRO A 63 -30.59 14.77 32.48
N GLU A 64 -31.12 15.19 31.33
CA GLU A 64 -30.63 14.88 29.99
C GLU A 64 -29.13 15.17 29.86
N ALA A 65 -28.42 14.24 29.25
CA ALA A 65 -27.01 14.40 28.89
C ALA A 65 -26.87 15.49 27.82
N PRO A 66 -25.82 16.34 27.90
CA PRO A 66 -25.58 17.36 26.88
C PRO A 66 -25.25 16.71 25.53
N PRO A 67 -25.65 17.35 24.40
CA PRO A 67 -25.35 16.83 23.07
C PRO A 67 -23.83 16.85 22.79
N PRO A 68 -23.33 15.94 21.94
CA PRO A 68 -21.93 15.91 21.57
C PRO A 68 -21.54 17.19 20.79
N PRO A 69 -20.29 17.66 20.91
CA PRO A 69 -19.82 18.84 20.18
C PRO A 69 -19.80 18.55 18.67
N PRO A 70 -20.05 19.57 17.83
CA PRO A 70 -20.00 19.41 16.38
C PRO A 70 -18.57 19.10 15.91
N PRO A 71 -18.39 18.37 14.79
CA PRO A 71 -17.08 18.06 14.26
C PRO A 71 -16.36 19.35 13.87
N SER A 72 -15.11 19.47 14.31
CA SER A 72 -14.19 20.55 14.00
C SER A 72 -14.02 20.66 12.48
N ALA A 73 -14.48 21.78 11.92
CA ALA A 73 -14.25 22.13 10.54
C ALA A 73 -12.75 22.37 10.32
N ALA A 74 -12.18 21.64 9.36
CA ALA A 74 -10.83 21.88 8.87
C ALA A 74 -10.74 23.32 8.34
N ALA A 75 -9.74 24.07 8.79
CA ALA A 75 -9.48 25.43 8.36
C ALA A 75 -9.12 25.45 6.86
N PRO A 76 -9.69 26.38 6.06
CA PRO A 76 -9.28 26.55 4.68
C PRO A 76 -7.89 27.22 4.62
N PRO A 77 -7.09 26.95 3.57
CA PRO A 77 -5.79 27.58 3.39
C PRO A 77 -5.94 29.10 3.22
N SER A 78 -5.09 29.85 3.90
CA SER A 78 -5.01 31.29 3.90
C SER A 78 -4.86 31.86 2.49
N ARG A 79 -5.85 32.66 2.10
CA ARG A 79 -5.89 33.45 0.88
C ARG A 79 -4.88 34.60 1.01
N VAL A 80 -3.85 34.60 0.20
CA VAL A 80 -2.99 35.78 0.04
C VAL A 80 -3.79 36.85 -0.70
N GLU A 81 -4.09 37.93 -0.04
CA GLU A 81 -4.71 39.11 -0.64
C GLU A 81 -3.76 39.75 -1.66
N ARG A 82 -4.15 39.74 -2.93
CA ARG A 82 -3.58 40.58 -3.97
C ARG A 82 -4.29 41.95 -3.89
N ALA A 83 -3.51 42.97 -3.59
CA ALA A 83 -3.94 44.36 -3.71
C ALA A 83 -4.27 44.70 -5.18
N GLU A 84 -5.51 45.09 -5.44
CA GLU A 84 -5.94 45.62 -6.73
C GLU A 84 -5.43 47.04 -6.93
N ALA A 85 -4.57 47.24 -7.93
CA ALA A 85 -4.25 48.57 -8.46
C ALA A 85 -5.09 48.81 -9.73
N ARG A 86 -5.87 49.88 -9.73
CA ARG A 86 -6.70 50.36 -10.86
C ARG A 86 -5.83 50.74 -12.06
N PRO A 87 -6.29 50.50 -13.30
CA PRO A 87 -5.52 50.78 -14.52
C PRO A 87 -5.62 52.26 -14.92
N ARG A 88 -4.47 52.87 -15.22
CA ARG A 88 -4.41 54.11 -16.04
C ARG A 88 -4.27 53.70 -17.51
N ARG A 89 -5.06 54.36 -18.36
CA ARG A 89 -5.07 54.27 -19.82
C ARG A 89 -3.77 54.83 -20.41
N GLY A 90 -3.29 54.16 -21.48
CA GLY A 90 -2.57 54.81 -22.56
C GLY A 90 -1.16 54.29 -22.81
N ALA A 91 -1.01 53.72 -23.96
CA ALA A 91 0.08 53.54 -24.90
C ALA A 91 0.36 52.08 -25.26
N GLU A 92 0.20 51.78 -26.53
CA GLU A 92 0.64 50.53 -27.17
C GLU A 92 2.17 50.41 -27.07
N PRO A 93 2.75 49.24 -26.76
CA PRO A 93 4.16 49.00 -26.96
C PRO A 93 4.42 48.26 -28.27
N GLU A 94 5.41 48.76 -29.00
CA GLU A 94 6.05 48.15 -30.15
C GLU A 94 6.56 46.76 -29.86
N ALA A 95 6.59 45.91 -30.91
CA ALA A 95 7.09 44.54 -30.88
C ALA A 95 8.61 44.51 -30.70
N PRO A 96 9.17 43.56 -29.93
CA PRO A 96 10.61 43.40 -29.78
C PRO A 96 11.24 42.80 -31.03
N PRO A 97 12.51 43.15 -31.35
CA PRO A 97 13.25 42.69 -32.55
C PRO A 97 13.65 41.22 -32.40
N GLN A 98 13.60 40.50 -33.51
CA GLN A 98 14.03 39.11 -33.65
C GLN A 98 15.57 38.99 -33.55
N PRO A 99 16.10 37.92 -32.93
CA PRO A 99 17.55 37.66 -32.92
C PRO A 99 18.02 37.10 -34.28
N PRO A 100 19.29 37.30 -34.64
CA PRO A 100 19.84 36.86 -35.90
C PRO A 100 20.03 35.35 -35.97
N PRO A 101 20.05 34.73 -37.17
CA PRO A 101 20.14 33.29 -37.33
C PRO A 101 21.58 32.81 -37.05
N SER A 102 21.72 31.86 -36.12
CA SER A 102 22.92 31.10 -35.88
C SER A 102 23.01 29.93 -36.85
N ALA A 103 24.18 29.83 -37.56
CA ALA A 103 24.48 28.76 -38.47
C ALA A 103 24.64 27.42 -37.75
N ALA A 104 23.75 26.45 -38.07
CA ALA A 104 23.88 25.08 -37.62
C ALA A 104 24.46 24.21 -38.75
N ALA A 105 25.53 23.49 -38.43
CA ALA A 105 26.07 22.42 -39.27
C ALA A 105 25.12 21.18 -39.26
N PRO A 106 25.06 20.40 -40.36
CA PRO A 106 24.08 19.30 -40.46
C PRO A 106 24.58 18.06 -39.73
N LEU A 107 23.80 17.58 -38.79
CA LEU A 107 23.91 16.22 -38.23
C LEU A 107 23.07 15.25 -39.03
N ASN A 108 23.72 14.20 -39.49
CA ASN A 108 23.17 13.12 -40.30
C ASN A 108 21.94 12.46 -39.70
N ARG A 109 20.91 12.41 -40.50
CA ARG A 109 19.64 11.66 -40.30
C ARG A 109 19.90 10.20 -40.69
N PRO A 110 19.61 9.18 -39.89
CA PRO A 110 19.57 7.81 -40.40
C PRO A 110 18.29 7.60 -41.22
N GLU A 111 18.46 6.94 -42.37
CA GLU A 111 17.46 6.63 -43.37
C GLU A 111 16.32 5.77 -42.78
N ARG A 112 15.12 6.14 -43.18
CA ARG A 112 13.88 5.39 -43.01
C ARG A 112 13.95 4.10 -43.81
N ALA A 113 14.15 2.97 -43.14
CA ALA A 113 13.98 1.65 -43.76
C ALA A 113 12.49 1.43 -44.04
N LYS A 114 12.16 1.18 -45.33
CA LYS A 114 10.85 0.77 -45.82
C LYS A 114 10.49 -0.58 -45.22
N ALA A 115 9.30 -0.68 -44.61
CA ALA A 115 8.71 -1.94 -44.21
C ALA A 115 8.43 -2.83 -45.43
N PRO A 116 8.74 -4.12 -45.42
CA PRO A 116 8.20 -5.06 -46.40
C PRO A 116 6.80 -5.47 -45.96
N ALA A 117 5.86 -5.32 -46.92
CA ALA A 117 4.55 -5.95 -46.85
C ALA A 117 4.71 -7.47 -46.97
N GLY A 118 4.05 -8.21 -46.12
CA GLY A 118 3.96 -9.65 -46.25
C GLY A 118 3.86 -10.32 -44.86
N SER A 119 2.65 -10.42 -44.33
CA SER A 119 2.34 -11.34 -43.24
C SER A 119 2.35 -12.78 -43.74
N PRO A 120 3.02 -13.70 -43.04
CA PRO A 120 2.60 -15.09 -43.05
C PRO A 120 1.74 -15.36 -41.81
N GLU A 121 0.53 -15.83 -42.02
CA GLU A 121 -0.29 -16.49 -41.02
C GLU A 121 0.55 -17.51 -40.26
N ALA A 122 0.90 -17.21 -39.00
CA ALA A 122 1.49 -18.18 -38.10
C ALA A 122 0.40 -19.18 -37.69
N LYS A 123 0.48 -20.38 -38.26
CA LYS A 123 -0.26 -21.56 -37.83
C LYS A 123 -0.11 -21.69 -36.30
N ARG A 124 -1.26 -21.75 -35.62
CA ARG A 124 -1.41 -22.13 -34.22
C ARG A 124 -0.67 -23.45 -33.97
N GLN A 125 0.51 -23.37 -33.38
CA GLN A 125 1.08 -24.48 -32.65
C GLN A 125 0.69 -24.26 -31.18
N GLY A 126 -0.19 -25.13 -30.69
CA GLY A 126 -0.55 -25.20 -29.29
C GLY A 126 0.70 -25.49 -28.48
N GLY A 127 1.14 -24.52 -27.69
CA GLY A 127 2.10 -24.75 -26.61
C GLY A 127 1.53 -25.73 -25.60
N PRO A 128 2.35 -26.53 -24.93
CA PRO A 128 1.87 -27.53 -24.00
C PRO A 128 1.08 -26.87 -22.88
N ARG A 129 -0.19 -27.25 -22.73
CA ARG A 129 -0.96 -27.03 -21.51
C ARG A 129 -0.17 -27.65 -20.37
N PRO A 130 0.04 -26.99 -19.23
CA PRO A 130 0.56 -27.68 -18.07
C PRO A 130 -0.44 -28.79 -17.71
N ALA A 131 -0.01 -30.02 -17.86
CA ALA A 131 -0.75 -31.19 -17.45
C ALA A 131 -0.83 -31.18 -15.93
N GLY A 132 -2.02 -30.96 -15.40
CA GLY A 132 -2.38 -31.09 -14.00
C GLY A 132 -3.70 -31.81 -13.94
N GLU A 133 -3.65 -33.01 -13.42
CA GLU A 133 -4.73 -33.98 -13.22
C GLU A 133 -5.95 -33.35 -12.53
N GLY A 134 -7.12 -33.90 -12.86
CA GLY A 134 -8.43 -33.47 -12.44
C GLY A 134 -8.61 -33.27 -10.93
N ASP A 135 -8.83 -32.03 -10.56
CA ASP A 135 -9.56 -31.66 -9.34
C ASP A 135 -10.61 -30.63 -9.76
N GLY A 136 -11.88 -30.96 -9.65
CA GLY A 136 -13.03 -30.27 -10.24
C GLY A 136 -13.26 -28.86 -9.74
N GLY A 137 -12.50 -27.90 -10.25
CA GLY A 137 -12.68 -26.48 -10.01
C GLY A 137 -11.80 -25.66 -10.95
N GLY A 138 -12.29 -25.39 -12.18
CA GLY A 138 -11.68 -24.45 -13.09
C GLY A 138 -11.80 -23.00 -12.56
N GLY A 139 -11.04 -22.06 -13.17
CA GLY A 139 -11.08 -20.63 -12.84
C GLY A 139 -10.25 -20.24 -11.60
N VAL A 140 -10.52 -19.02 -11.10
CA VAL A 140 -9.74 -18.40 -10.02
C VAL A 140 -9.84 -19.18 -8.70
N VAL A 141 -10.99 -19.71 -8.35
CA VAL A 141 -11.18 -20.48 -7.11
C VAL A 141 -10.30 -21.73 -7.08
N GLY A 142 -10.21 -22.44 -8.21
CA GLY A 142 -9.33 -23.60 -8.35
C GLY A 142 -7.85 -23.23 -8.27
N LEU A 143 -7.47 -22.09 -8.88
CA LEU A 143 -6.13 -21.53 -8.77
C LEU A 143 -5.76 -21.24 -7.30
N LEU A 144 -6.58 -20.45 -6.61
CA LEU A 144 -6.35 -20.07 -5.21
C LEU A 144 -6.24 -21.30 -4.29
N ARG A 145 -7.05 -22.34 -4.55
CA ARG A 145 -6.95 -23.60 -3.82
C ARG A 145 -5.62 -24.32 -4.06
N ARG A 146 -5.12 -24.36 -5.31
CA ARG A 146 -3.79 -24.93 -5.62
C ARG A 146 -2.67 -24.15 -4.95
N LEU A 147 -2.72 -22.80 -5.03
CA LEU A 147 -1.74 -21.93 -4.37
C LEU A 147 -1.72 -22.14 -2.86
N GLY A 148 -2.89 -22.37 -2.24
CA GLY A 148 -2.99 -22.68 -0.81
C GLY A 148 -2.25 -23.95 -0.37
N ARG A 149 -1.86 -24.84 -1.30
CA ARG A 149 -1.04 -26.04 -1.01
C ARG A 149 0.45 -25.73 -0.91
N LEU A 150 0.90 -24.57 -1.41
CA LEU A 150 2.30 -24.15 -1.29
C LEU A 150 2.54 -23.65 0.14
N GLU A 151 3.60 -24.12 0.76
CA GLU A 151 3.93 -23.72 2.14
C GLU A 151 4.53 -22.33 2.22
N ASP A 152 5.38 -21.96 1.26
CA ASP A 152 5.99 -20.64 1.18
C ASP A 152 5.04 -19.62 0.53
N SER A 153 4.62 -18.61 1.29
CA SER A 153 3.74 -17.55 0.79
C SER A 153 4.36 -16.73 -0.34
N ARG A 154 5.70 -16.62 -0.37
CA ARG A 154 6.41 -15.94 -1.47
C ARG A 154 6.26 -16.70 -2.79
N GLN A 155 6.28 -18.04 -2.75
CA GLN A 155 6.01 -18.86 -3.92
C GLN A 155 4.55 -18.72 -4.37
N ARG A 156 3.59 -18.67 -3.42
CA ARG A 156 2.18 -18.39 -3.74
C ARG A 156 2.05 -17.07 -4.50
N ALA A 157 2.71 -16.02 -4.01
CA ALA A 157 2.67 -14.67 -4.58
C ALA A 157 3.28 -14.64 -5.99
N ALA A 158 4.45 -15.26 -6.17
CA ALA A 158 5.12 -15.35 -7.48
C ALA A 158 4.31 -16.14 -8.51
N GLU A 159 3.68 -17.27 -8.11
CA GLU A 159 2.83 -18.07 -8.99
C GLU A 159 1.53 -17.33 -9.37
N LEU A 160 0.91 -16.62 -8.42
CA LEU A 160 -0.27 -15.82 -8.72
C LEU A 160 0.07 -14.67 -9.66
N PHE A 161 1.18 -13.99 -9.46
CA PHE A 161 1.62 -12.92 -10.35
C PHE A 161 1.94 -13.44 -11.75
N ARG A 162 2.61 -14.59 -11.86
CA ARG A 162 2.84 -15.27 -13.14
C ARG A 162 1.54 -15.56 -13.88
N TRP A 163 0.53 -16.07 -13.16
CA TRP A 163 -0.79 -16.32 -13.73
C TRP A 163 -1.46 -15.00 -14.17
N LEU A 164 -1.35 -13.93 -13.38
CA LEU A 164 -1.97 -12.64 -13.68
C LEU A 164 -1.46 -12.07 -15.01
N VAL A 165 -0.15 -12.09 -15.26
CA VAL A 165 0.47 -11.51 -16.45
C VAL A 165 0.63 -12.51 -17.61
N ALA A 166 0.32 -13.81 -17.40
CA ALA A 166 0.44 -14.83 -18.45
C ALA A 166 -0.33 -14.41 -19.73
N PRO A 167 0.19 -14.73 -20.91
CA PRO A 167 1.34 -15.60 -21.22
C PRO A 167 2.70 -14.88 -21.16
N VAL A 168 2.75 -13.59 -20.82
CA VAL A 168 4.00 -12.84 -20.68
C VAL A 168 4.76 -13.32 -19.45
N ALA A 169 6.06 -13.57 -19.60
CA ALA A 169 6.88 -13.96 -18.47
C ALA A 169 7.06 -12.80 -17.49
N PRO A 170 7.04 -13.03 -16.16
CA PRO A 170 7.22 -11.95 -15.16
C PRO A 170 8.44 -11.09 -15.40
N GLY A 171 9.59 -11.68 -15.75
CA GLY A 171 10.82 -10.94 -16.06
C GLY A 171 10.68 -10.02 -17.28
N GLU A 172 9.96 -10.45 -18.32
CA GLU A 172 9.65 -9.63 -19.49
C GLU A 172 8.70 -8.50 -19.13
N PHE A 173 7.64 -8.79 -18.36
CA PHE A 173 6.71 -7.79 -17.86
C PHE A 173 7.44 -6.69 -17.07
N LEU A 174 8.25 -7.06 -16.09
CA LEU A 174 9.02 -6.12 -15.27
C LEU A 174 10.06 -5.34 -16.08
N GLY A 175 10.66 -5.95 -17.10
CA GLY A 175 11.67 -5.31 -17.94
C GLY A 175 11.13 -4.36 -18.99
N ARG A 176 9.91 -4.59 -19.50
CA ARG A 176 9.36 -3.87 -20.67
C ARG A 176 8.12 -3.04 -20.36
N HIS A 177 7.30 -3.46 -19.41
CA HIS A 177 5.98 -2.86 -19.18
C HIS A 177 5.86 -2.13 -17.84
N TRP A 178 6.34 -2.74 -16.77
CA TRP A 178 6.26 -2.15 -15.43
C TRP A 178 6.87 -0.74 -15.40
N GLU A 179 6.07 0.26 -15.01
CA GLU A 179 6.43 1.68 -14.96
C GLU A 179 6.91 2.27 -16.32
N ARG A 180 6.65 1.61 -17.46
CA ARG A 180 7.18 2.02 -18.77
C ARG A 180 6.16 2.10 -19.88
N ALA A 181 5.35 1.05 -20.05
CA ALA A 181 4.46 0.96 -21.20
C ALA A 181 3.23 0.10 -20.92
N PRO A 182 2.09 0.39 -21.55
CA PRO A 182 0.92 -0.46 -21.49
C PRO A 182 1.20 -1.87 -22.00
N LEU A 183 0.45 -2.86 -21.45
CA LEU A 183 0.41 -4.23 -21.94
C LEU A 183 -1.02 -4.66 -22.18
N LEU A 184 -1.30 -5.16 -23.37
CA LEU A 184 -2.54 -5.84 -23.71
C LEU A 184 -2.28 -7.34 -23.83
N VAL A 185 -3.03 -8.15 -23.07
CA VAL A 185 -3.04 -9.61 -23.18
C VAL A 185 -4.44 -10.05 -23.62
N ARG A 186 -4.54 -10.55 -24.86
CA ARG A 186 -5.75 -11.19 -25.40
C ARG A 186 -5.65 -12.68 -25.14
N ARG A 187 -6.51 -13.22 -24.28
CA ARG A 187 -6.46 -14.64 -23.91
C ARG A 187 -7.37 -15.52 -24.77
N GLY A 188 -8.45 -14.97 -25.28
CA GLY A 188 -9.45 -15.74 -26.01
C GLY A 188 -10.10 -16.85 -25.16
N ASP A 189 -10.08 -16.68 -23.84
CA ASP A 189 -10.69 -17.57 -22.85
C ASP A 189 -11.57 -16.76 -21.90
N PRO A 190 -12.85 -16.63 -22.16
CA PRO A 190 -13.77 -15.87 -21.31
C PRO A 190 -13.89 -16.40 -19.89
N SER A 191 -13.49 -17.65 -19.67
CA SER A 191 -13.54 -18.29 -18.36
C SER A 191 -12.28 -18.08 -17.50
N TYR A 192 -11.27 -17.39 -18.03
CA TYR A 192 -9.97 -17.21 -17.34
C TYR A 192 -10.12 -16.65 -15.93
N TYR A 193 -11.01 -15.68 -15.75
CA TYR A 193 -11.30 -15.06 -14.46
C TYR A 193 -12.56 -15.61 -13.77
N ALA A 194 -13.10 -16.73 -14.24
CA ALA A 194 -14.33 -17.31 -13.68
C ALA A 194 -14.20 -17.54 -12.16
N GLY A 195 -15.21 -17.08 -11.42
CA GLY A 195 -15.26 -17.17 -9.96
C GLY A 195 -14.47 -16.10 -9.20
N LEU A 196 -13.88 -15.09 -9.90
CA LEU A 196 -13.27 -13.96 -9.22
C LEU A 196 -14.33 -12.99 -8.68
N PHE A 197 -15.17 -12.47 -9.57
CA PHE A 197 -16.30 -11.58 -9.25
C PHE A 197 -17.22 -11.50 -10.45
N SER A 198 -18.53 -11.37 -10.21
CA SER A 198 -19.56 -11.32 -11.26
C SER A 198 -20.62 -10.26 -10.94
N THR A 199 -21.49 -9.95 -11.92
CA THR A 199 -22.68 -9.11 -11.71
C THR A 199 -23.61 -9.69 -10.64
N ALA A 200 -23.68 -11.02 -10.50
CA ALA A 200 -24.42 -11.67 -9.44
C ALA A 200 -23.81 -11.42 -8.05
N ASP A 201 -22.46 -11.42 -7.95
CA ASP A 201 -21.76 -11.07 -6.71
C ASP A 201 -21.97 -9.59 -6.36
N PHE A 202 -22.02 -8.72 -7.38
CA PHE A 202 -22.35 -7.30 -7.20
C PHE A 202 -23.76 -7.12 -6.60
N ASP A 203 -24.76 -7.79 -7.17
CA ASP A 203 -26.15 -7.78 -6.63
C ASP A 203 -26.21 -8.37 -5.22
N ALA A 204 -25.49 -9.45 -4.96
CA ALA A 204 -25.40 -10.05 -3.63
C ALA A 204 -24.79 -9.09 -2.59
N ALA A 205 -23.76 -8.33 -2.96
CA ALA A 205 -23.16 -7.31 -2.09
C ALA A 205 -24.19 -6.20 -1.75
N LEU A 206 -24.94 -5.72 -2.73
CA LEU A 206 -26.01 -4.73 -2.50
C LEU A 206 -27.09 -5.27 -1.54
N ARG A 207 -27.49 -6.53 -1.72
CA ARG A 207 -28.51 -7.18 -0.85
C ARG A 207 -28.01 -7.46 0.55
N GLY A 208 -26.71 -7.54 0.76
CA GLY A 208 -26.09 -7.65 2.08
C GLY A 208 -26.33 -6.44 2.99
N GLY A 209 -26.70 -5.27 2.42
CA GLY A 209 -27.08 -4.07 3.16
C GLY A 209 -25.92 -3.22 3.69
N GLU A 210 -24.69 -3.67 3.52
CA GLU A 210 -23.49 -2.96 4.01
C GLU A 210 -22.95 -1.90 3.02
N VAL A 211 -23.48 -1.87 1.79
CA VAL A 211 -23.01 -0.95 0.74
C VAL A 211 -23.69 0.41 0.91
N HIS A 212 -22.91 1.48 0.97
CA HIS A 212 -23.38 2.87 1.06
C HIS A 212 -22.88 3.70 -0.12
N PHE A 213 -23.74 4.59 -0.62
CA PHE A 213 -23.36 5.54 -1.66
C PHE A 213 -22.23 6.47 -1.18
N GLY A 214 -21.29 6.78 -2.06
CA GLY A 214 -20.14 7.65 -1.79
C GLY A 214 -19.05 7.04 -0.90
N THR A 215 -19.36 5.98 -0.15
CA THR A 215 -18.37 5.25 0.68
C THR A 215 -17.92 3.97 -0.01
N HIS A 216 -18.87 3.16 -0.46
CA HIS A 216 -18.60 1.87 -1.07
C HIS A 216 -19.02 1.82 -2.55
N LEU A 217 -19.95 2.66 -2.96
CA LEU A 217 -20.50 2.69 -4.31
C LEU A 217 -20.56 4.12 -4.83
N ASP A 218 -19.98 4.34 -6.01
CA ASP A 218 -20.20 5.54 -6.82
C ASP A 218 -21.06 5.21 -8.03
N VAL A 219 -22.03 6.09 -8.27
CA VAL A 219 -22.89 6.10 -9.45
C VAL A 219 -22.47 7.27 -10.31
N THR A 220 -22.02 7.01 -11.53
CA THR A 220 -21.45 8.05 -12.40
C THR A 220 -21.96 7.95 -13.82
N SER A 221 -22.03 9.10 -14.49
CA SER A 221 -22.24 9.20 -15.94
C SER A 221 -21.20 10.12 -16.56
N TYR A 222 -20.94 9.93 -17.86
CA TYR A 222 -20.11 10.83 -18.65
C TYR A 222 -20.74 10.99 -20.02
N ALA A 223 -21.26 12.17 -20.29
CA ALA A 223 -21.89 12.51 -21.55
C ALA A 223 -21.50 13.95 -21.95
N GLU A 224 -21.34 14.21 -23.25
CA GLU A 224 -21.03 15.54 -23.81
C GLU A 224 -19.81 16.22 -23.14
N GLY A 225 -18.81 15.43 -22.72
CA GLY A 225 -17.61 15.94 -22.04
C GLY A 225 -17.77 16.24 -20.57
N VAL A 226 -18.94 16.00 -19.97
CA VAL A 226 -19.22 16.25 -18.55
C VAL A 226 -19.36 14.95 -17.79
N ARG A 227 -18.59 14.79 -16.71
CA ARG A 227 -18.78 13.71 -15.73
C ARG A 227 -19.64 14.19 -14.58
N GLU A 228 -20.67 13.41 -14.27
CA GLU A 228 -21.51 13.65 -13.09
C GLU A 228 -21.44 12.47 -12.12
N THR A 229 -21.62 12.76 -10.82
CA THR A 229 -21.74 11.77 -9.77
C THR A 229 -23.12 11.89 -9.14
N HIS A 230 -23.88 10.79 -9.12
CA HIS A 230 -25.30 10.77 -8.76
C HIS A 230 -25.56 10.10 -7.41
N ASN A 231 -24.59 10.11 -6.49
CA ASN A 231 -24.69 9.41 -5.20
C ASN A 231 -25.79 10.02 -4.29
N PRO A 232 -26.90 9.30 -4.02
CA PRO A 232 -27.80 9.70 -2.94
C PRO A 232 -27.13 9.53 -1.57
N SER A 233 -27.74 10.07 -0.52
CA SER A 233 -27.30 9.82 0.85
C SER A 233 -27.80 8.46 1.34
N GLY A 234 -26.98 7.74 2.11
CA GLY A 234 -27.38 6.53 2.83
C GLY A 234 -27.07 5.21 2.12
N PRO A 235 -27.80 4.13 2.45
CA PRO A 235 -27.53 2.79 1.94
C PRO A 235 -27.86 2.67 0.45
N ALA A 236 -27.06 1.91 -0.26
CA ALA A 236 -27.24 1.63 -1.69
C ALA A 236 -28.26 0.49 -1.88
N LEU A 237 -29.53 0.83 -1.83
CA LEU A 237 -30.62 -0.14 -2.00
C LEU A 237 -30.63 -0.70 -3.43
N PRO A 238 -30.72 -2.04 -3.63
CA PRO A 238 -30.63 -2.66 -4.95
C PRO A 238 -31.57 -2.05 -6.00
N ALA A 239 -32.83 -1.81 -5.64
CA ALA A 239 -33.80 -1.22 -6.58
C ALA A 239 -33.38 0.15 -7.10
N ILE A 240 -32.80 1.00 -6.24
CA ILE A 240 -32.32 2.35 -6.63
C ILE A 240 -31.06 2.24 -7.48
N VAL A 241 -30.13 1.37 -7.09
CA VAL A 241 -28.88 1.16 -7.83
C VAL A 241 -29.14 0.64 -9.24
N TRP A 242 -30.04 -0.35 -9.38
CA TRP A 242 -30.40 -0.91 -10.69
C TRP A 242 -31.20 0.06 -11.53
N ASP A 243 -31.99 0.96 -10.94
CA ASP A 243 -32.67 2.04 -11.67
C ASP A 243 -31.64 3.01 -12.30
N PHE A 244 -30.62 3.44 -11.53
CA PHE A 244 -29.51 4.23 -12.09
C PHE A 244 -28.81 3.51 -13.23
N TYR A 245 -28.54 2.21 -13.08
CA TYR A 245 -27.89 1.42 -14.11
C TYR A 245 -28.73 1.36 -15.39
N GLN A 246 -30.04 1.11 -15.27
CA GLN A 246 -30.97 1.09 -16.40
C GLN A 246 -31.07 2.45 -17.12
N ASN A 247 -30.86 3.54 -16.39
CA ASN A 247 -30.82 4.90 -16.91
C ASN A 247 -29.41 5.32 -17.45
N GLY A 248 -28.51 4.37 -17.66
CA GLY A 248 -27.22 4.61 -18.33
C GLY A 248 -26.05 4.97 -17.41
N CYS A 249 -26.24 4.95 -16.07
CA CYS A 249 -25.15 5.22 -15.16
C CYS A 249 -24.23 4.02 -14.95
N SER A 250 -22.93 4.26 -14.89
CA SER A 250 -21.92 3.29 -14.46
C SER A 250 -21.89 3.20 -12.93
N LEU A 251 -21.66 1.98 -12.44
CA LEU A 251 -21.55 1.66 -11.03
C LEU A 251 -20.09 1.28 -10.71
N ARG A 252 -19.45 2.01 -9.77
CA ARG A 252 -18.12 1.68 -9.27
C ARG A 252 -18.23 1.20 -7.82
N LEU A 253 -18.01 -0.11 -7.59
CA LEU A 253 -17.90 -0.65 -6.24
C LEU A 253 -16.45 -0.54 -5.77
N LEU A 254 -16.24 0.23 -4.72
CA LEU A 254 -14.97 0.45 -4.07
C LEU A 254 -14.66 -0.70 -3.11
N SER A 255 -13.40 -1.10 -3.05
CA SER A 255 -12.92 -2.13 -2.12
C SER A 255 -13.76 -3.41 -2.13
N PRO A 256 -13.99 -4.06 -3.29
CA PRO A 256 -14.81 -5.27 -3.40
C PRO A 256 -14.34 -6.44 -2.52
N GLN A 257 -13.09 -6.42 -2.06
CA GLN A 257 -12.56 -7.38 -1.08
C GLN A 257 -13.29 -7.35 0.27
N ALA A 258 -13.97 -6.25 0.59
CA ALA A 258 -14.82 -6.17 1.79
C ALA A 258 -16.05 -7.10 1.68
N PHE A 259 -16.53 -7.30 0.47
CA PHE A 259 -17.77 -8.05 0.17
C PHE A 259 -17.51 -9.42 -0.47
N SER A 260 -16.38 -9.61 -1.16
CA SER A 260 -16.01 -10.85 -1.86
C SER A 260 -14.80 -11.54 -1.22
N PRO A 261 -14.97 -12.73 -0.62
CA PRO A 261 -13.85 -13.52 -0.10
C PRO A 261 -12.83 -13.91 -1.17
N THR A 262 -13.25 -14.12 -2.42
CA THR A 262 -12.36 -14.50 -3.51
C THR A 262 -11.46 -13.32 -3.91
N VAL A 263 -12.03 -12.11 -4.02
CA VAL A 263 -11.25 -10.89 -4.28
C VAL A 263 -10.28 -10.62 -3.13
N TRP A 264 -10.75 -10.72 -1.88
CA TRP A 264 -9.88 -10.59 -0.71
C TRP A 264 -8.70 -11.58 -0.78
N HIS A 265 -8.96 -12.86 -1.07
CA HIS A 265 -7.92 -13.89 -1.15
C HIS A 265 -6.89 -13.56 -2.23
N LEU A 266 -7.34 -13.19 -3.44
CA LEU A 266 -6.46 -12.80 -4.54
C LEU A 266 -5.57 -11.62 -4.17
N LEU A 267 -6.14 -10.54 -3.64
CA LEU A 267 -5.40 -9.33 -3.28
C LEU A 267 -4.43 -9.58 -2.12
N SER A 268 -4.83 -10.37 -1.12
CA SER A 268 -3.97 -10.72 0.03
C SER A 268 -2.70 -11.50 -0.35
N ILE A 269 -2.73 -12.23 -1.48
CA ILE A 269 -1.55 -12.88 -2.02
C ILE A 269 -0.72 -11.90 -2.88
N LEU A 270 -1.38 -11.09 -3.73
CA LEU A 270 -0.68 -10.15 -4.62
C LEU A 270 0.11 -9.09 -3.87
N GLN A 271 -0.38 -8.62 -2.72
CA GLN A 271 0.33 -7.62 -1.92
C GLN A 271 1.72 -8.10 -1.44
N GLU A 272 1.90 -9.42 -1.22
CA GLU A 272 3.23 -9.96 -0.90
C GLU A 272 4.18 -9.86 -2.11
N GLN A 273 3.69 -10.09 -3.34
CA GLN A 273 4.48 -9.94 -4.55
C GLN A 273 4.92 -8.50 -4.78
N PHE A 274 4.04 -7.56 -4.50
CA PHE A 274 4.31 -6.14 -4.71
C PHE A 274 5.09 -5.49 -3.56
N SER A 275 5.14 -6.13 -2.38
CA SER A 275 5.60 -5.48 -1.13
C SER A 275 4.94 -4.11 -0.93
N SER A 276 3.70 -4.01 -1.36
CA SER A 276 2.85 -2.82 -1.37
C SER A 276 1.39 -3.26 -1.31
N MET A 277 0.53 -2.40 -0.78
CA MET A 277 -0.89 -2.68 -0.77
C MET A 277 -1.40 -3.01 -2.18
N ALA A 278 -2.22 -4.05 -2.29
CA ALA A 278 -3.01 -4.34 -3.48
C ALA A 278 -4.48 -4.00 -3.20
N GLY A 279 -5.00 -3.02 -3.92
CA GLY A 279 -6.41 -2.61 -3.87
C GLY A 279 -7.17 -3.04 -5.10
N ALA A 280 -8.49 -2.89 -5.07
CA ALA A 280 -9.31 -3.09 -6.25
C ALA A 280 -10.58 -2.23 -6.24
N ASN A 281 -11.08 -1.95 -7.45
CA ASN A 281 -12.43 -1.43 -7.69
C ASN A 281 -13.08 -2.24 -8.81
N THR A 282 -14.37 -2.49 -8.73
CA THR A 282 -15.14 -3.06 -9.84
C THR A 282 -15.98 -2.00 -10.51
N TYR A 283 -16.12 -2.12 -11.83
CA TYR A 283 -16.84 -1.17 -12.66
C TYR A 283 -17.84 -1.93 -13.52
N LEU A 284 -19.11 -1.66 -13.30
CA LEU A 284 -20.22 -2.19 -14.09
C LEU A 284 -20.83 -1.06 -14.93
N THR A 285 -20.73 -1.16 -16.25
CA THR A 285 -21.12 -0.10 -17.19
C THR A 285 -22.18 -0.63 -18.15
N PRO A 286 -23.33 0.06 -18.32
CA PRO A 286 -24.38 -0.35 -19.28
C PRO A 286 -23.91 -0.26 -20.73
N PRO A 287 -24.56 -1.00 -21.66
CA PRO A 287 -24.29 -0.91 -23.08
C PRO A 287 -24.40 0.52 -23.62
N GLY A 288 -23.46 0.91 -24.48
CA GLY A 288 -23.46 2.20 -25.17
C GLY A 288 -23.17 3.42 -24.30
N THR A 289 -22.65 3.24 -23.08
CA THR A 289 -22.41 4.34 -22.13
C THR A 289 -20.96 4.42 -21.66
N GLN A 290 -20.63 5.56 -21.04
CA GLN A 290 -19.36 5.81 -20.39
C GLN A 290 -19.62 6.42 -19.01
N GLY A 291 -18.87 6.02 -17.97
CA GLY A 291 -19.07 6.53 -16.62
C GLY A 291 -18.00 7.52 -16.14
N PHE A 292 -16.84 7.57 -16.79
CA PHE A 292 -15.69 8.35 -16.33
C PHE A 292 -15.06 9.14 -17.46
N ALA A 293 -14.71 10.40 -17.16
CA ALA A 293 -13.92 11.24 -18.04
C ALA A 293 -12.50 10.68 -18.22
N PRO A 294 -11.76 11.06 -19.26
CA PRO A 294 -10.34 10.76 -19.36
C PRO A 294 -9.57 11.29 -18.14
N HIS A 295 -8.66 10.48 -17.62
CA HIS A 295 -7.80 10.82 -16.47
C HIS A 295 -6.61 9.87 -16.40
N TYR A 296 -5.63 10.18 -15.57
CA TYR A 296 -4.61 9.22 -15.14
C TYR A 296 -4.66 9.02 -13.63
N ASP A 297 -4.25 7.83 -13.21
CA ASP A 297 -4.13 7.47 -11.80
C ASP A 297 -2.68 7.47 -11.34
N ASP A 298 -2.49 7.56 -10.02
CA ASP A 298 -1.21 7.48 -9.30
C ASP A 298 -0.87 6.04 -8.86
N ILE A 299 -1.43 5.02 -9.54
CA ILE A 299 -1.27 3.60 -9.25
C ILE A 299 -0.91 2.81 -10.52
N GLU A 300 -0.22 1.68 -10.33
CA GLU A 300 -0.09 0.66 -11.37
C GLU A 300 -1.43 -0.06 -11.52
N ALA A 301 -2.02 -0.02 -12.70
CA ALA A 301 -3.37 -0.52 -12.96
C ALA A 301 -3.38 -1.80 -13.78
N PHE A 302 -4.02 -2.86 -13.25
CA PHE A 302 -4.31 -4.11 -13.96
C PHE A 302 -5.83 -4.21 -14.14
N VAL A 303 -6.31 -3.97 -15.35
CA VAL A 303 -7.73 -4.09 -15.71
C VAL A 303 -8.01 -5.51 -16.18
N LEU A 304 -8.82 -6.25 -15.42
CA LEU A 304 -9.24 -7.60 -15.73
C LEU A 304 -10.69 -7.56 -16.20
N GLN A 305 -10.91 -7.85 -17.47
CA GLN A 305 -12.27 -7.89 -18.03
C GLN A 305 -12.97 -9.18 -17.61
N LEU A 306 -14.05 -9.07 -16.83
CA LEU A 306 -14.75 -10.20 -16.23
C LEU A 306 -15.95 -10.64 -17.07
N GLU A 307 -16.81 -9.70 -17.49
CA GLU A 307 -18.01 -9.96 -18.27
C GLU A 307 -18.14 -8.94 -19.40
N GLY A 308 -18.72 -9.39 -20.52
CA GLY A 308 -18.97 -8.54 -21.66
C GLY A 308 -17.70 -7.98 -22.29
N LYS A 309 -17.77 -6.76 -22.77
CA LYS A 309 -16.66 -6.11 -23.46
C LYS A 309 -16.65 -4.60 -23.27
N LYS A 310 -15.45 -4.00 -23.36
CA LYS A 310 -15.26 -2.55 -23.19
C LYS A 310 -14.22 -2.03 -24.15
N HIS A 311 -14.50 -0.93 -24.81
CA HIS A 311 -13.56 -0.20 -25.64
C HIS A 311 -12.68 0.70 -24.76
N TRP A 312 -11.36 0.58 -24.91
CA TRP A 312 -10.37 1.32 -24.15
C TRP A 312 -9.44 2.12 -25.05
N ARG A 313 -9.14 3.34 -24.65
CA ARG A 313 -8.12 4.20 -25.23
C ARG A 313 -7.14 4.62 -24.14
N VAL A 314 -5.87 4.37 -24.38
CA VAL A 314 -4.76 4.69 -23.45
C VAL A 314 -3.82 5.64 -24.15
N TYR A 315 -3.41 6.70 -23.47
CA TYR A 315 -2.57 7.77 -23.98
C TYR A 315 -1.32 7.92 -23.14
N SER A 316 -0.22 8.34 -23.73
CA SER A 316 0.99 8.68 -22.99
C SER A 316 0.78 9.89 -22.06
N PRO A 317 1.57 10.01 -20.99
CA PRO A 317 1.68 11.27 -20.23
C PRO A 317 1.97 12.44 -21.18
N ARG A 318 1.34 13.59 -20.93
CA ARG A 318 1.47 14.78 -21.79
C ARG A 318 2.76 15.55 -21.57
N THR A 319 3.30 15.45 -20.35
CA THR A 319 4.53 16.12 -19.91
C THR A 319 5.36 15.20 -19.03
N ASP A 320 6.64 15.50 -18.87
CA ASP A 320 7.53 14.76 -17.97
C ASP A 320 7.04 14.77 -16.50
N ALA A 321 6.31 15.80 -16.09
CA ALA A 321 5.72 15.90 -14.74
C ALA A 321 4.56 14.92 -14.50
N GLU A 322 3.96 14.39 -15.55
CA GLU A 322 2.89 13.38 -15.48
C GLU A 322 3.43 11.94 -15.57
N VAL A 323 4.73 11.77 -15.81
CA VAL A 323 5.37 10.45 -15.78
C VAL A 323 5.55 10.00 -14.35
N LEU A 324 4.97 8.85 -13.99
CA LEU A 324 5.00 8.28 -12.65
C LEU A 324 4.57 9.28 -11.55
N PRO A 325 3.36 9.87 -11.66
CA PRO A 325 2.92 10.95 -10.80
C PRO A 325 2.69 10.48 -9.35
N GLN A 326 2.75 11.42 -8.42
CA GLN A 326 2.44 11.17 -7.00
C GLN A 326 0.95 11.25 -6.68
N PHE A 327 0.15 11.83 -7.57
CA PHE A 327 -1.30 12.03 -7.40
C PHE A 327 -2.01 11.82 -8.74
N SER A 328 -3.23 11.30 -8.66
CA SER A 328 -4.11 11.18 -9.83
C SER A 328 -4.47 12.55 -10.40
N SER A 329 -4.76 12.61 -11.70
CA SER A 329 -5.19 13.85 -12.37
C SER A 329 -6.62 14.25 -11.99
N ALA A 330 -6.96 15.51 -12.25
CA ALA A 330 -8.34 15.90 -12.46
C ALA A 330 -8.90 15.26 -13.75
N ASN A 331 -10.22 15.37 -13.96
CA ASN A 331 -10.83 15.00 -15.24
C ASN A 331 -10.27 15.85 -16.37
N LEU A 332 -9.90 15.21 -17.47
CA LEU A 332 -9.39 15.85 -18.68
C LEU A 332 -10.48 15.95 -19.73
N THR A 333 -10.35 16.94 -20.61
CA THR A 333 -11.21 17.11 -21.79
C THR A 333 -10.62 16.36 -22.97
N GLN A 334 -11.44 16.01 -23.98
CA GLN A 334 -10.95 15.36 -25.21
C GLN A 334 -9.92 16.23 -25.96
N ALA A 335 -10.00 17.55 -25.86
CA ALA A 335 -9.07 18.47 -26.49
C ALA A 335 -7.66 18.47 -25.85
N GLU A 336 -7.54 17.98 -24.63
CA GLU A 336 -6.25 17.84 -23.91
C GLU A 336 -5.53 16.53 -24.23
N LEU A 337 -6.19 15.61 -24.94
CA LEU A 337 -5.64 14.30 -25.29
C LEU A 337 -4.90 14.37 -26.62
N GLY A 338 -3.82 13.60 -26.74
CA GLY A 338 -3.16 13.33 -28.00
C GLY A 338 -3.76 12.10 -28.72
N GLU A 339 -2.98 11.51 -29.62
CA GLU A 339 -3.33 10.23 -30.23
C GLU A 339 -3.14 9.10 -29.20
N PRO A 340 -4.04 8.12 -29.13
CA PRO A 340 -3.89 6.99 -28.24
C PRO A 340 -2.67 6.14 -28.62
N VAL A 341 -1.87 5.75 -27.64
CA VAL A 341 -0.77 4.79 -27.83
C VAL A 341 -1.28 3.35 -27.88
N LEU A 342 -2.48 3.12 -27.35
CA LEU A 342 -3.19 1.85 -27.45
C LEU A 342 -4.69 2.12 -27.51
N GLU A 343 -5.35 1.54 -28.51
CA GLU A 343 -6.80 1.51 -28.64
C GLU A 343 -7.25 0.07 -28.89
N THR A 344 -8.21 -0.40 -28.10
CA THR A 344 -8.61 -1.81 -28.14
C THR A 344 -9.98 -2.04 -27.53
N VAL A 345 -10.62 -3.14 -27.90
CA VAL A 345 -11.76 -3.69 -27.18
C VAL A 345 -11.26 -4.84 -26.31
N LEU A 346 -11.43 -4.74 -25.00
CA LEU A 346 -11.22 -5.86 -24.07
C LEU A 346 -12.48 -6.74 -24.06
N GLU A 347 -12.26 -8.04 -24.12
CA GLU A 347 -13.29 -9.07 -23.96
C GLU A 347 -13.06 -9.86 -22.68
N ALA A 348 -14.10 -10.54 -22.18
CA ALA A 348 -13.98 -11.35 -20.96
C ALA A 348 -12.75 -12.28 -21.00
N GLY A 349 -11.93 -12.26 -19.97
CA GLY A 349 -10.67 -12.98 -19.86
C GLY A 349 -9.42 -12.19 -20.23
N ASP A 350 -9.54 -11.05 -20.92
CA ASP A 350 -8.42 -10.21 -21.30
C ASP A 350 -7.86 -9.39 -20.14
N LEU A 351 -6.58 -9.02 -20.24
CA LEU A 351 -5.88 -8.11 -19.33
C LEU A 351 -5.39 -6.89 -20.08
N LEU A 352 -5.64 -5.72 -19.52
CA LEU A 352 -4.97 -4.48 -19.89
C LEU A 352 -4.22 -3.95 -18.66
N TYR A 353 -2.91 -3.78 -18.79
CA TYR A 353 -2.09 -3.08 -17.80
C TYR A 353 -1.63 -1.75 -18.37
N PHE A 354 -1.61 -0.72 -17.56
CA PHE A 354 -0.93 0.53 -17.83
C PHE A 354 -0.31 1.13 -16.57
N PRO A 355 0.90 1.74 -16.71
CA PRO A 355 1.57 2.40 -15.59
C PRO A 355 0.81 3.63 -15.11
N ARG A 356 1.07 4.03 -13.88
CA ARG A 356 0.60 5.33 -13.36
C ARG A 356 1.06 6.48 -14.25
N GLY A 357 0.17 7.48 -14.43
CA GLY A 357 0.41 8.62 -15.32
C GLY A 357 -0.08 8.41 -16.77
N PHE A 358 -0.34 7.17 -17.18
CA PHE A 358 -0.98 6.93 -18.48
C PHE A 358 -2.45 7.32 -18.44
N ILE A 359 -2.82 8.28 -19.30
CA ILE A 359 -4.20 8.75 -19.41
C ILE A 359 -5.03 7.64 -20.04
N HIS A 360 -6.22 7.41 -19.50
CA HIS A 360 -7.09 6.36 -20.00
C HIS A 360 -8.56 6.76 -19.95
N GLN A 361 -9.34 6.17 -20.83
CA GLN A 361 -10.80 6.23 -20.86
C GLN A 361 -11.35 4.95 -21.46
N GLY A 362 -12.59 4.61 -21.07
CA GLY A 362 -13.25 3.42 -21.59
C GLY A 362 -14.75 3.60 -21.65
N ASP A 363 -15.33 3.22 -22.80
CA ASP A 363 -16.76 3.24 -23.09
C ASP A 363 -17.27 1.84 -23.46
N CYS A 364 -18.53 1.55 -23.15
CA CYS A 364 -19.16 0.30 -23.54
C CYS A 364 -19.70 0.38 -24.95
N LEU A 365 -19.54 -0.72 -25.69
CA LEU A 365 -20.17 -0.88 -27.00
C LEU A 365 -21.70 -1.03 -26.85
N PRO A 366 -22.49 -0.65 -27.86
CA PRO A 366 -23.95 -0.67 -27.75
C PRO A 366 -24.57 -2.06 -27.59
N ASP A 367 -23.82 -3.11 -27.93
CA ASP A 367 -24.29 -4.50 -27.96
C ASP A 367 -23.94 -5.31 -26.72
N ALA A 368 -23.18 -4.75 -25.77
CA ALA A 368 -22.81 -5.47 -24.55
C ALA A 368 -22.53 -4.53 -23.37
N HIS A 369 -22.91 -4.98 -22.18
CA HIS A 369 -22.43 -4.37 -20.93
C HIS A 369 -20.95 -4.71 -20.70
N SER A 370 -20.35 -4.08 -19.72
CA SER A 370 -19.00 -4.42 -19.23
C SER A 370 -18.97 -4.50 -17.72
N LEU A 371 -18.46 -5.61 -17.22
CA LEU A 371 -17.96 -5.70 -15.85
C LEU A 371 -16.45 -5.96 -15.89
N HIS A 372 -15.66 -5.06 -15.30
CA HIS A 372 -14.25 -5.31 -15.08
C HIS A 372 -13.86 -4.99 -13.63
N ILE A 373 -12.77 -5.58 -13.18
CA ILE A 373 -12.09 -5.24 -11.93
C ILE A 373 -10.73 -4.64 -12.26
N THR A 374 -10.43 -3.48 -11.68
CA THR A 374 -9.09 -2.91 -11.72
C THR A 374 -8.40 -3.25 -10.40
N VAL A 375 -7.34 -4.05 -10.50
CA VAL A 375 -6.42 -4.30 -9.40
C VAL A 375 -5.33 -3.24 -9.45
N SER A 376 -5.08 -2.59 -8.32
CA SER A 376 -4.14 -1.47 -8.19
C SER A 376 -3.06 -1.76 -7.16
N SER A 377 -1.87 -1.20 -7.39
CA SER A 377 -0.76 -1.25 -6.43
C SER A 377 0.16 -0.05 -6.62
N TYR A 378 1.19 0.09 -5.78
CA TYR A 378 2.25 1.10 -5.88
C TYR A 378 1.78 2.55 -5.73
N GLN A 379 0.65 2.79 -5.05
CA GLN A 379 0.32 4.13 -4.61
C GLN A 379 1.30 4.59 -3.53
N ARG A 380 1.95 5.72 -3.76
CA ARG A 380 2.95 6.27 -2.81
C ARG A 380 4.01 5.23 -2.39
N ASN A 381 4.57 4.49 -3.34
CA ASN A 381 5.61 3.48 -3.11
C ASN A 381 6.82 3.66 -4.04
N SER A 382 7.39 4.87 -4.02
CA SER A 382 8.52 5.28 -4.87
C SER A 382 9.80 5.46 -4.07
N TRP A 383 10.93 5.68 -4.77
CA TRP A 383 12.18 6.11 -4.17
C TRP A 383 12.03 7.42 -3.39
N GLY A 384 11.19 8.36 -3.87
CA GLY A 384 10.88 9.59 -3.16
C GLY A 384 10.24 9.32 -1.80
N ASP A 385 9.24 8.41 -1.75
CA ASP A 385 8.56 8.04 -0.50
C ASP A 385 9.52 7.37 0.51
N LEU A 386 10.52 6.61 0.04
CA LEU A 386 11.59 6.09 0.91
C LEU A 386 12.50 7.19 1.42
N LEU A 387 12.91 8.11 0.54
CA LEU A 387 13.80 9.21 0.91
C LEU A 387 13.12 10.19 1.88
N GLU A 388 11.81 10.37 1.83
CA GLU A 388 11.04 11.11 2.84
C GLU A 388 11.20 10.57 4.26
N LYS A 389 11.47 9.26 4.41
CA LYS A 389 11.77 8.64 5.71
C LYS A 389 13.26 8.69 6.02
N LEU A 390 14.10 8.47 5.02
CA LEU A 390 15.55 8.34 5.19
C LEU A 390 16.25 9.66 5.52
N LEU A 391 15.92 10.74 4.79
CA LEU A 391 16.69 12.00 4.91
C LEU A 391 16.52 12.69 6.28
N PRO A 392 15.33 12.79 6.87
CA PRO A 392 15.19 13.32 8.22
C PRO A 392 15.94 12.50 9.27
N ALA A 393 15.90 11.16 9.18
CA ALA A 393 16.61 10.27 10.10
C ALA A 393 18.14 10.42 9.95
N ALA A 394 18.64 10.49 8.72
CA ALA A 394 20.06 10.73 8.46
C ALA A 394 20.52 12.08 9.03
N LEU A 395 19.72 13.13 8.87
CA LEU A 395 20.02 14.45 9.41
C LEU A 395 20.07 14.43 10.94
N GLN A 396 19.12 13.74 11.57
CA GLN A 396 19.11 13.59 13.03
C GLN A 396 20.38 12.91 13.54
N MET A 397 20.77 11.79 12.93
CA MET A 397 22.03 11.11 13.27
C MET A 397 23.27 11.98 13.03
N ALA A 398 23.30 12.73 11.93
CA ALA A 398 24.38 13.65 11.64
C ALA A 398 24.47 14.78 12.66
N LEU A 399 23.33 15.30 13.13
CA LEU A 399 23.27 16.31 14.21
C LEU A 399 23.81 15.77 15.54
N GLU A 400 23.60 14.49 15.83
CA GLU A 400 24.10 13.85 17.06
C GLU A 400 25.60 13.57 17.01
N GLU A 401 26.10 13.05 15.89
CA GLU A 401 27.45 12.51 15.76
C GLU A 401 28.48 13.52 15.24
N ASP A 402 28.06 14.55 14.49
CA ASP A 402 28.96 15.44 13.76
C ASP A 402 28.76 16.91 14.12
N VAL A 403 29.78 17.52 14.71
CA VAL A 403 29.79 18.93 15.10
C VAL A 403 29.60 19.88 13.91
N GLU A 404 29.99 19.45 12.69
CA GLU A 404 29.89 20.27 11.49
C GLU A 404 28.45 20.65 11.16
N TYR A 405 27.48 19.76 11.45
CA TYR A 405 26.05 20.03 11.28
C TYR A 405 25.47 20.93 12.39
N ARG A 406 26.18 21.05 13.51
CA ARG A 406 25.78 21.93 14.64
C ARG A 406 26.45 23.30 14.59
N GLN A 407 27.38 23.53 13.67
CA GLN A 407 27.99 24.84 13.48
C GLN A 407 26.95 25.87 13.07
N GLY A 408 27.09 27.10 13.61
CA GLY A 408 26.22 28.22 13.23
C GLY A 408 26.37 28.62 11.77
N LEU A 409 25.30 29.10 11.17
CA LEU A 409 25.35 29.71 9.85
C LEU A 409 26.24 30.96 9.90
N PRO A 410 26.88 31.34 8.78
CA PRO A 410 27.68 32.55 8.71
C PRO A 410 26.89 33.78 9.16
N MET A 411 27.54 34.71 9.86
CA MET A 411 26.93 36.00 10.17
C MET A 411 26.55 36.70 8.87
N ASP A 412 25.49 37.50 8.88
CA ASP A 412 25.02 38.27 7.72
C ASP A 412 24.59 37.45 6.47
N TYR A 413 24.46 36.12 6.59
CA TYR A 413 24.10 35.25 5.44
C TYR A 413 22.77 35.69 4.75
N LEU A 414 21.86 36.32 5.47
CA LEU A 414 20.62 36.88 4.90
C LEU A 414 20.90 38.06 3.94
N GLY A 415 22.06 38.69 4.02
CA GLY A 415 22.43 39.78 3.15
C GLY A 415 22.84 39.33 1.73
N TYR A 416 23.22 38.05 1.55
CA TYR A 416 23.67 37.51 0.26
C TYR A 416 23.03 36.18 -0.15
N MET A 417 22.21 35.56 0.72
CA MET A 417 21.45 34.37 0.43
C MET A 417 19.96 34.70 0.28
N GLY A 418 19.19 33.74 -0.18
CA GLY A 418 17.74 33.86 -0.43
C GLY A 418 17.41 34.14 -1.89
N VAL A 419 16.12 34.01 -2.25
CA VAL A 419 15.63 34.13 -3.63
C VAL A 419 15.88 35.52 -4.21
N ALA A 420 15.75 36.58 -3.39
CA ALA A 420 16.02 37.96 -3.82
C ALA A 420 17.49 38.22 -4.24
N ASN A 421 18.41 37.35 -3.80
CA ASN A 421 19.81 37.43 -4.12
C ASN A 421 20.26 36.33 -5.10
N SER A 422 19.29 35.62 -5.76
CA SER A 422 19.59 34.45 -6.61
C SER A 422 20.57 34.78 -7.75
N ASP A 423 20.47 35.97 -8.33
CA ASP A 423 21.25 36.41 -9.47
C ASP A 423 22.51 37.24 -9.07
N ALA A 424 22.72 37.43 -7.76
CA ALA A 424 23.86 38.20 -7.26
C ALA A 424 25.15 37.41 -7.40
N VAL A 425 26.19 38.05 -7.95
CA VAL A 425 27.57 37.53 -8.00
C VAL A 425 28.26 37.89 -6.70
N ASP A 426 28.32 36.96 -5.76
CA ASP A 426 28.97 37.13 -4.46
C ASP A 426 29.75 35.85 -4.09
N ALA A 427 31.04 35.98 -3.82
CA ALA A 427 31.89 34.85 -3.45
C ALA A 427 31.41 34.16 -2.15
N ARG A 428 30.83 34.90 -1.22
CA ARG A 428 30.24 34.34 0.02
C ARG A 428 29.04 33.43 -0.29
N ARG A 429 28.22 33.82 -1.27
CA ARG A 429 27.11 33.00 -1.76
C ARG A 429 27.63 31.68 -2.37
N THR A 430 28.66 31.75 -3.23
CA THR A 430 29.29 30.57 -3.82
C THR A 430 29.80 29.61 -2.73
N ALA A 431 30.55 30.12 -1.78
CA ALA A 431 31.10 29.32 -0.67
C ALA A 431 29.96 28.71 0.21
N PHE A 432 28.87 29.45 0.44
CA PHE A 432 27.71 28.93 1.16
C PHE A 432 27.04 27.76 0.43
N MET A 433 26.83 27.89 -0.87
CA MET A 433 26.26 26.82 -1.71
C MET A 433 27.15 25.58 -1.74
N GLU A 434 28.46 25.74 -1.89
CA GLU A 434 29.45 24.65 -1.84
C GLU A 434 29.41 23.95 -0.48
N LYS A 435 29.32 24.68 0.62
CA LYS A 435 29.22 24.12 1.97
C LYS A 435 27.94 23.27 2.11
N VAL A 436 26.79 23.80 1.67
CA VAL A 436 25.52 23.06 1.69
C VAL A 436 25.62 21.76 0.88
N GLN A 437 26.16 21.83 -0.35
CA GLN A 437 26.37 20.66 -1.19
C GLN A 437 27.28 19.62 -0.55
N SER A 438 28.36 20.08 0.11
CA SER A 438 29.29 19.22 0.84
C SER A 438 28.60 18.50 1.99
N LEU A 439 27.81 19.20 2.78
CA LEU A 439 27.04 18.61 3.88
C LEU A 439 26.01 17.60 3.35
N ILE A 440 25.26 17.90 2.29
CA ILE A 440 24.33 16.96 1.67
C ILE A 440 25.06 15.69 1.21
N LYS A 441 26.21 15.80 0.56
CA LYS A 441 27.01 14.64 0.16
C LYS A 441 27.50 13.82 1.36
N LYS A 442 27.90 14.50 2.45
CA LYS A 442 28.36 13.86 3.68
C LYS A 442 27.24 13.14 4.43
N LEU A 443 25.98 13.61 4.28
CA LEU A 443 24.80 13.05 4.94
C LEU A 443 24.60 11.56 4.62
N VAL A 444 25.01 11.09 3.46
CA VAL A 444 24.95 9.67 3.06
C VAL A 444 25.66 8.75 4.08
N ASN A 445 26.69 9.24 4.79
CA ASN A 445 27.42 8.45 5.77
C ASN A 445 26.62 8.18 7.04
N TYR A 446 25.54 8.93 7.26
CA TYR A 446 24.63 8.84 8.42
C TYR A 446 23.29 8.22 8.07
N ALA A 447 23.11 7.77 6.82
CA ALA A 447 21.82 7.29 6.32
C ALA A 447 21.47 5.89 6.88
N PRO A 448 20.46 5.77 7.77
CA PRO A 448 20.01 4.48 8.31
C PRO A 448 19.03 3.81 7.33
N ILE A 449 19.56 3.27 6.22
CA ILE A 449 18.74 2.78 5.09
C ILE A 449 17.77 1.69 5.53
N ASP A 450 18.24 0.70 6.31
CA ASP A 450 17.40 -0.43 6.75
C ASP A 450 16.27 0.04 7.67
N ALA A 451 16.57 0.96 8.61
CA ALA A 451 15.56 1.53 9.48
C ALA A 451 14.52 2.36 8.70
N ALA A 452 14.94 3.09 7.67
CA ALA A 452 14.01 3.82 6.80
C ALA A 452 13.11 2.89 5.99
N VAL A 453 13.64 1.73 5.54
CA VAL A 453 12.85 0.68 4.88
C VAL A 453 11.83 0.11 5.87
N ASP A 454 12.19 -0.13 7.13
CA ASP A 454 11.26 -0.60 8.16
C ASP A 454 10.15 0.41 8.41
N GLN A 455 10.48 1.69 8.53
CA GLN A 455 9.48 2.76 8.69
C GLN A 455 8.57 2.91 7.45
N ARG A 456 9.08 2.63 6.24
CA ARG A 456 8.25 2.58 5.04
C ARG A 456 7.35 1.35 5.03
N ALA A 457 7.89 0.19 5.42
CA ALA A 457 7.15 -1.06 5.53
C ALA A 457 6.02 -0.98 6.57
N LYS A 458 6.17 -0.20 7.65
CA LYS A 458 5.11 0.06 8.63
C LYS A 458 3.83 0.57 7.98
N SER A 459 3.93 1.54 7.05
CA SER A 459 2.77 2.03 6.30
C SER A 459 2.13 0.92 5.46
N PHE A 460 2.96 0.10 4.82
CA PHE A 460 2.47 -1.06 4.06
C PHE A 460 1.74 -2.06 4.96
N LEU A 461 2.29 -2.42 6.13
CA LEU A 461 1.64 -3.35 7.04
C LEU A 461 0.31 -2.81 7.59
N HIS A 462 0.20 -1.51 7.82
CA HIS A 462 -1.05 -0.86 8.21
C HIS A 462 -2.14 -1.02 7.14
N ASP A 463 -1.77 -0.87 5.88
CA ASP A 463 -2.69 -0.88 4.75
C ASP A 463 -2.97 -2.28 4.20
N CYS A 464 -2.15 -3.27 4.55
CA CYS A 464 -2.26 -4.66 4.11
C CYS A 464 -3.60 -5.28 4.48
N LEU A 465 -4.12 -6.10 3.57
CA LEU A 465 -5.22 -7.01 3.86
C LEU A 465 -4.74 -8.13 4.79
N PRO A 466 -5.56 -8.55 5.76
CA PRO A 466 -5.25 -9.70 6.58
C PRO A 466 -5.17 -10.97 5.71
N PRO A 467 -4.30 -11.94 6.07
CA PRO A 467 -4.15 -13.16 5.28
C PRO A 467 -5.40 -14.03 5.30
N VAL A 468 -5.74 -14.62 4.14
CA VAL A 468 -6.78 -15.66 4.07
C VAL A 468 -6.16 -17.00 4.40
N LEU A 469 -6.71 -17.69 5.40
CA LEU A 469 -6.21 -18.97 5.87
C LEU A 469 -6.86 -20.13 5.11
N THR A 470 -6.05 -21.11 4.72
CA THR A 470 -6.53 -22.42 4.28
C THR A 470 -7.12 -23.20 5.46
N GLN A 471 -7.86 -24.27 5.20
CA GLN A 471 -8.40 -25.11 6.28
C GLN A 471 -7.29 -25.72 7.16
N SER A 472 -6.16 -26.10 6.55
CA SER A 472 -5.00 -26.60 7.30
C SER A 472 -4.41 -25.50 8.20
N GLU A 473 -4.20 -24.32 7.67
CA GLU A 473 -3.68 -23.18 8.44
C GLU A 473 -4.62 -22.76 9.57
N LYS A 474 -5.95 -22.82 9.35
CA LYS A 474 -6.91 -22.60 10.43
C LYS A 474 -6.73 -23.62 11.54
N ALA A 475 -6.69 -24.93 11.19
CA ALA A 475 -6.54 -25.98 12.19
C ALA A 475 -5.21 -25.91 12.96
N GLN A 476 -4.18 -25.32 12.36
CA GLN A 476 -2.85 -25.15 12.92
C GLN A 476 -2.60 -23.78 13.58
N SER A 477 -3.62 -22.98 13.75
CA SER A 477 -3.54 -21.63 14.32
C SER A 477 -4.58 -21.43 15.41
N VAL A 478 -4.53 -20.29 16.09
CA VAL A 478 -5.54 -19.89 17.08
C VAL A 478 -6.97 -19.90 16.52
N TYR A 479 -7.14 -19.70 15.22
CA TYR A 479 -8.45 -19.70 14.55
C TYR A 479 -9.07 -21.10 14.39
N GLY A 480 -8.34 -22.18 14.67
CA GLY A 480 -8.80 -23.55 14.65
C GLY A 480 -9.35 -24.04 15.99
N PHE A 481 -9.30 -23.21 17.02
CA PHE A 481 -9.73 -23.60 18.34
C PHE A 481 -11.25 -23.79 18.39
N PRO A 482 -11.73 -24.79 19.17
CA PRO A 482 -13.15 -25.00 19.39
C PRO A 482 -13.79 -23.80 20.09
N ALA A 483 -15.10 -23.66 19.93
CA ALA A 483 -15.84 -22.62 20.63
C ALA A 483 -15.68 -22.79 22.16
N ARG A 484 -15.44 -21.67 22.85
CA ARG A 484 -15.31 -21.64 24.32
C ARG A 484 -16.67 -21.69 25.04
N TRP A 485 -17.69 -22.17 24.38
CA TRP A 485 -19.04 -22.30 24.95
C TRP A 485 -19.59 -23.68 24.65
N GLN A 486 -19.73 -24.51 25.68
CA GLN A 486 -20.30 -25.85 25.61
C GLN A 486 -21.26 -26.06 26.78
N ASP A 487 -22.32 -26.84 26.60
CA ASP A 487 -23.27 -27.26 27.64
C ASP A 487 -23.85 -26.10 28.48
N GLY A 488 -24.05 -24.92 27.82
CA GLY A 488 -24.66 -23.77 28.47
C GLY A 488 -23.68 -22.91 29.31
N GLY A 489 -22.37 -23.11 29.17
CA GLY A 489 -21.32 -22.35 29.86
C GLY A 489 -20.03 -22.16 29.06
N PRO A 490 -19.16 -21.24 29.49
CA PRO A 490 -17.81 -21.15 28.94
C PRO A 490 -17.02 -22.42 29.31
N CYS A 491 -16.30 -22.98 28.34
CA CYS A 491 -15.35 -24.07 28.58
C CYS A 491 -13.91 -23.52 28.53
N ASP A 492 -13.08 -24.00 29.45
CA ASP A 492 -11.65 -23.75 29.38
C ASP A 492 -11.03 -24.57 28.25
N VAL A 493 -10.38 -23.90 27.33
CA VAL A 493 -9.60 -24.55 26.28
C VAL A 493 -8.16 -24.51 26.74
N ASP A 494 -7.71 -25.59 27.39
CA ASP A 494 -6.31 -25.73 27.82
C ASP A 494 -5.46 -26.19 26.63
N ILE A 495 -5.00 -25.21 25.84
CA ILE A 495 -4.10 -25.44 24.73
C ILE A 495 -2.75 -24.89 25.12
N ARG A 496 -1.78 -25.78 25.17
CA ARG A 496 -0.43 -25.42 25.62
C ARG A 496 0.58 -25.53 24.49
N ILE A 497 1.28 -24.44 24.27
CA ILE A 497 2.56 -24.46 23.58
C ILE A 497 3.59 -25.00 24.55
N THR A 498 4.36 -25.99 24.11
CA THR A 498 5.45 -26.60 24.86
C THR A 498 6.78 -26.35 24.16
N LYS A 499 7.88 -26.69 24.82
CA LYS A 499 9.22 -26.59 24.22
C LYS A 499 9.37 -27.37 22.92
N ASP A 500 8.67 -28.51 22.81
CA ASP A 500 8.74 -29.39 21.64
C ASP A 500 7.74 -29.02 20.54
N THR A 501 6.91 -27.99 20.75
CA THR A 501 5.98 -27.48 19.73
C THR A 501 6.77 -26.88 18.59
N GLU A 502 6.52 -27.36 17.35
CA GLU A 502 7.13 -26.80 16.15
C GLU A 502 6.25 -25.67 15.62
N VAL A 503 6.80 -24.47 15.48
CA VAL A 503 6.11 -23.22 15.08
C VAL A 503 6.77 -22.59 13.87
N ARG A 504 6.01 -21.84 13.09
CA ARG A 504 6.51 -20.94 12.03
C ARG A 504 5.59 -19.73 11.88
N LEU A 505 6.06 -18.66 11.22
CA LEU A 505 5.20 -17.56 10.81
C LEU A 505 4.09 -18.04 9.86
N LEU A 506 2.89 -17.48 9.99
CA LEU A 506 1.75 -17.76 9.09
C LEU A 506 2.06 -17.38 7.64
N ARG A 507 2.71 -16.24 7.42
CA ARG A 507 3.21 -15.72 6.13
C ARG A 507 4.56 -15.05 6.34
N HIS A 508 5.37 -14.99 5.29
CA HIS A 508 6.66 -14.29 5.33
C HIS A 508 6.50 -12.80 5.69
N GLY A 509 5.53 -12.12 5.07
CA GLY A 509 5.29 -10.69 5.24
C GLY A 509 4.26 -10.33 6.33
N VAL A 510 3.90 -11.26 7.23
CA VAL A 510 2.82 -11.05 8.21
C VAL A 510 3.21 -10.10 9.34
N VAL A 511 4.50 -9.93 9.58
CA VAL A 511 5.07 -9.06 10.62
C VAL A 511 6.25 -8.25 10.10
N ARG A 512 6.49 -7.11 10.76
CA ARG A 512 7.71 -6.31 10.61
C ARG A 512 8.16 -5.79 11.96
N LEU A 513 9.45 -5.99 12.24
CA LEU A 513 10.09 -5.44 13.43
C LEU A 513 10.57 -4.03 13.11
N CYS A 514 10.15 -3.05 13.90
CA CYS A 514 10.51 -1.65 13.75
C CYS A 514 11.06 -1.09 15.05
N ASN A 515 12.14 -0.30 14.97
CA ASN A 515 12.63 0.46 16.08
C ASN A 515 11.97 1.84 16.09
N GLU A 516 11.35 2.20 17.21
CA GLU A 516 10.65 3.46 17.42
C GLU A 516 11.28 4.20 18.61
N GLU A 517 10.97 5.50 18.76
CA GLU A 517 11.42 6.26 19.92
C GLU A 517 10.97 5.64 21.27
N ALA A 518 9.79 5.03 21.26
CA ALA A 518 9.21 4.38 22.45
C ALA A 518 9.80 2.99 22.74
N GLY A 519 10.42 2.32 21.77
CA GLY A 519 10.95 0.96 21.91
C GLY A 519 10.86 0.15 20.64
N VAL A 520 11.01 -1.17 20.77
CA VAL A 520 10.91 -2.11 19.64
C VAL A 520 9.46 -2.53 19.46
N MET A 521 8.93 -2.31 18.25
CA MET A 521 7.55 -2.62 17.89
C MET A 521 7.50 -3.71 16.83
N LEU A 522 6.68 -4.72 17.04
CA LEU A 522 6.35 -5.74 16.04
C LEU A 522 5.00 -5.41 15.41
N TYR A 523 5.02 -4.80 14.23
CA TYR A 523 3.81 -4.56 13.45
C TYR A 523 3.34 -5.85 12.80
N TYR A 524 2.01 -6.09 12.74
CA TYR A 524 1.45 -7.31 12.18
C TYR A 524 0.12 -7.05 11.46
N THR A 525 -0.27 -7.98 10.58
CA THR A 525 -1.39 -7.81 9.65
C THR A 525 -2.60 -8.71 9.93
N THR A 526 -2.50 -9.66 10.85
CA THR A 526 -3.53 -10.69 11.08
C THR A 526 -4.87 -10.12 11.57
N GLU A 527 -4.85 -8.99 12.26
CA GLU A 527 -6.02 -8.31 12.80
C GLU A 527 -6.44 -7.07 11.98
N ASN A 528 -5.85 -6.85 10.79
CA ASN A 528 -6.21 -5.71 9.95
C ASN A 528 -7.64 -5.80 9.41
N SER A 529 -8.21 -4.65 9.11
CA SER A 529 -9.48 -4.55 8.39
C SER A 529 -9.32 -4.93 6.90
N ARG A 530 -10.40 -5.43 6.29
CA ARG A 530 -10.50 -5.57 4.83
C ARG A 530 -10.86 -4.27 4.12
N VAL A 531 -11.13 -3.22 4.89
CA VAL A 531 -11.43 -1.87 4.39
C VAL A 531 -10.21 -0.98 4.67
N TYR A 532 -9.73 -0.35 3.64
CA TYR A 532 -8.55 0.50 3.67
C TYR A 532 -8.68 1.66 4.69
N HIS A 533 -7.63 1.89 5.47
CA HIS A 533 -7.55 2.92 6.54
C HIS A 533 -8.72 2.91 7.54
N LYS A 534 -9.32 1.74 7.81
CA LYS A 534 -10.47 1.66 8.71
C LYS A 534 -10.07 1.66 10.18
N GLU A 535 -8.90 1.16 10.48
CA GLU A 535 -8.42 0.97 11.86
C GLU A 535 -6.99 1.46 12.02
N GLU A 536 -6.58 1.68 13.27
CA GLU A 536 -5.21 2.01 13.61
C GLU A 536 -4.26 0.83 13.38
N PRO A 537 -2.94 1.10 13.13
CA PRO A 537 -1.95 0.06 12.97
C PRO A 537 -1.91 -0.91 14.15
N LYS A 538 -1.83 -2.20 13.89
CA LYS A 538 -1.70 -3.24 14.92
C LYS A 538 -0.23 -3.51 15.19
N PHE A 539 0.15 -3.44 16.46
CA PHE A 539 1.52 -3.73 16.88
C PHE A 539 1.57 -4.34 18.29
N LEU A 540 2.68 -4.99 18.56
CA LEU A 540 3.09 -5.43 19.90
C LEU A 540 4.35 -4.68 20.30
N GLU A 541 4.41 -4.17 21.50
CA GLU A 541 5.64 -3.70 22.10
C GLU A 541 6.46 -4.93 22.52
N ILE A 542 7.68 -5.04 22.02
CA ILE A 542 8.56 -6.18 22.21
C ILE A 542 9.72 -5.78 23.11
N ASP A 543 9.92 -6.53 24.18
CA ASP A 543 11.11 -6.34 25.00
C ASP A 543 12.36 -6.62 24.14
N PRO A 544 13.39 -5.76 24.17
CA PRO A 544 14.61 -5.93 23.39
C PRO A 544 15.27 -7.31 23.49
N GLU A 545 15.08 -8.04 24.57
CA GLU A 545 15.60 -9.40 24.76
C GLU A 545 14.96 -10.44 23.84
N TYR A 546 13.75 -10.19 23.31
CA TYR A 546 13.06 -11.08 22.37
C TYR A 546 13.35 -10.79 20.90
N THR A 547 14.09 -9.74 20.59
CA THR A 547 14.39 -9.32 19.21
C THR A 547 15.06 -10.43 18.40
N ASP A 548 16.07 -11.09 19.00
CA ASP A 548 16.80 -12.19 18.35
C ASP A 548 15.88 -13.37 18.00
N SER A 549 14.88 -13.65 18.85
CA SER A 549 13.90 -14.70 18.61
C SER A 549 12.93 -14.36 17.48
N ILE A 550 12.53 -13.10 17.37
CA ILE A 550 11.71 -12.62 16.22
C ILE A 550 12.51 -12.69 14.92
N GLU A 551 13.76 -12.25 14.92
CA GLU A 551 14.65 -12.34 13.75
C GLU A 551 14.90 -13.80 13.34
N PHE A 552 15.05 -14.71 14.32
CA PHE A 552 15.19 -16.14 14.09
C PHE A 552 13.94 -16.72 13.41
N LEU A 553 12.74 -16.37 13.88
CA LEU A 553 11.47 -16.79 13.26
C LEU A 553 11.32 -16.27 11.84
N LEU A 554 11.70 -15.01 11.58
CA LEU A 554 11.68 -14.39 10.25
C LEU A 554 12.63 -15.11 9.28
N SER A 555 13.86 -15.39 9.72
CA SER A 555 14.89 -16.02 8.89
C SER A 555 14.65 -17.50 8.65
N SER A 556 13.96 -18.18 9.56
CA SER A 556 13.66 -19.62 9.46
C SER A 556 12.52 -19.92 8.49
N TYR A 557 11.65 -18.93 8.19
CA TYR A 557 10.51 -19.13 7.28
C TYR A 557 10.97 -19.61 5.89
N PRO A 558 10.34 -20.62 5.27
CA PRO A 558 9.06 -21.26 5.62
C PRO A 558 9.16 -22.49 6.53
N ASN A 559 10.33 -22.78 7.09
CA ASN A 559 10.52 -23.97 7.92
C ASN A 559 9.89 -23.79 9.31
N HIS A 560 9.43 -24.92 9.88
CA HIS A 560 9.05 -24.96 11.27
C HIS A 560 10.29 -25.10 12.15
N VAL A 561 10.28 -24.44 13.30
CA VAL A 561 11.32 -24.50 14.33
C VAL A 561 10.69 -24.91 15.66
N SER A 562 11.43 -25.67 16.47
CA SER A 562 10.99 -26.00 17.83
C SER A 562 11.05 -24.75 18.72
N VAL A 563 10.07 -24.57 19.58
CA VAL A 563 10.06 -23.46 20.58
C VAL A 563 11.33 -23.48 21.42
N ASP A 564 11.87 -24.68 21.74
CA ASP A 564 13.13 -24.80 22.49
C ASP A 564 14.34 -24.16 21.78
N THR A 565 14.30 -24.03 20.45
CA THR A 565 15.40 -23.44 19.66
C THR A 565 15.35 -21.91 19.59
N LEU A 566 14.31 -21.28 20.10
CA LEU A 566 14.22 -19.82 20.13
C LEU A 566 15.36 -19.23 21.00
N PRO A 567 16.07 -18.20 20.56
CA PRO A 567 17.19 -17.61 21.29
C PRO A 567 16.75 -16.67 22.44
N CYS A 568 15.82 -17.12 23.30
CA CYS A 568 15.50 -16.49 24.59
C CYS A 568 16.38 -17.06 25.70
N GLU A 569 16.53 -16.33 26.80
CA GLU A 569 17.38 -16.74 27.94
C GLU A 569 16.80 -17.95 28.68
N THR A 570 15.50 -17.96 28.94
CA THR A 570 14.84 -19.04 29.69
C THR A 570 13.82 -19.80 28.82
N LEU A 571 13.50 -21.03 29.22
CA LEU A 571 12.46 -21.82 28.58
C LEU A 571 11.07 -21.17 28.75
N GLU A 572 10.82 -20.52 29.86
CA GLU A 572 9.59 -19.81 30.16
C GLU A 572 9.37 -18.65 29.15
N ASP A 573 10.41 -17.88 28.86
CA ASP A 573 10.38 -16.79 27.89
C ASP A 573 10.10 -17.30 26.49
N LYS A 574 10.74 -18.41 26.07
CA LYS A 574 10.49 -19.06 24.78
C LYS A 574 9.02 -19.44 24.61
N ILE A 575 8.45 -20.08 25.62
CA ILE A 575 7.03 -20.51 25.59
C ILE A 575 6.11 -19.29 25.62
N SER A 576 6.39 -18.30 26.46
CA SER A 576 5.58 -17.07 26.59
C SER A 576 5.55 -16.29 25.29
N LEU A 577 6.71 -16.07 24.65
CA LEU A 577 6.80 -15.40 23.36
C LEU A 577 6.04 -16.17 22.26
N ALA A 578 6.28 -17.47 22.16
CA ALA A 578 5.59 -18.30 21.17
C ALA A 578 4.07 -18.31 21.38
N THR A 579 3.61 -18.34 22.63
CA THR A 579 2.20 -18.29 22.99
C THR A 579 1.58 -16.94 22.59
N LEU A 580 2.22 -15.82 22.93
CA LEU A 580 1.78 -14.48 22.58
C LEU A 580 1.61 -14.34 21.05
N LEU A 581 2.62 -14.74 20.29
CA LEU A 581 2.59 -14.65 18.83
C LEU A 581 1.56 -15.58 18.20
N PHE A 582 1.35 -16.76 18.79
CA PHE A 582 0.32 -17.70 18.37
C PHE A 582 -1.10 -17.17 18.63
N GLU A 583 -1.36 -16.59 19.81
CA GLU A 583 -2.64 -15.97 20.18
C GLU A 583 -3.01 -14.79 19.26
N LYS A 584 -2.00 -14.09 18.74
CA LYS A 584 -2.18 -13.03 17.73
C LYS A 584 -2.35 -13.56 16.30
N GLY A 585 -2.37 -14.88 16.12
CA GLY A 585 -2.48 -15.52 14.81
C GLY A 585 -1.25 -15.32 13.91
N ILE A 586 -0.15 -14.84 14.47
CA ILE A 586 1.12 -14.60 13.77
C ILE A 586 1.84 -15.93 13.48
N LEU A 587 1.79 -16.86 14.42
CA LEU A 587 2.38 -18.20 14.29
C LEU A 587 1.33 -19.26 13.95
N THR A 588 1.78 -20.28 13.25
CA THR A 588 1.10 -21.56 13.09
C THR A 588 1.98 -22.68 13.64
N THR A 589 1.32 -23.74 14.12
CA THR A 589 2.00 -24.96 14.54
C THR A 589 2.06 -25.98 13.40
N LYS A 590 3.03 -26.88 13.42
CA LYS A 590 3.17 -27.93 12.39
C LYS A 590 2.02 -28.94 12.45
N LYS A 591 1.49 -29.18 13.63
CA LYS A 591 0.32 -30.04 13.87
C LYS A 591 -0.69 -29.24 14.66
N PRO A 592 -1.99 -29.47 14.48
CA PRO A 592 -3.00 -28.87 15.33
C PRO A 592 -2.67 -29.14 16.81
N LEU A 593 -2.79 -28.11 17.65
CA LEU A 593 -2.65 -28.29 19.09
C LEU A 593 -3.87 -29.08 19.59
N VAL A 594 -3.59 -30.08 20.39
CA VAL A 594 -4.62 -30.95 20.99
C VAL A 594 -4.99 -30.37 22.35
N GLN A 595 -6.27 -30.36 22.66
CA GLN A 595 -6.76 -30.05 24.00
C GLN A 595 -6.21 -31.09 24.96
N VAL A 596 -5.55 -30.64 26.02
CA VAL A 596 -4.96 -31.52 27.05
C VAL A 596 -6.03 -31.94 28.06
#